data_df33705331f7330dcea3714302e0534d
#
_entry.id   df33705331f7330dcea3714302e0534d
#
_cell.length_a   1.000
_cell.length_b   1.000
_cell.length_c   1.000
_cell.angle_alpha   90.00
_cell.angle_beta   90.00
_cell.angle_gamma   90.00
#
_symmetry.space_group_name_H-M   'P 1'
#
loop_
_entity.id
_entity.type
_entity.pdbx_description
1 polymer ?
#
loop_
_entity_poly.entity_id
_entity_poly.type
_entity_poly.pdbx_seq_one_letter_code
_entity_poly.pdbx_strand_id
1 'polypeptide(L)'
;MKESRGRVRSRRVRFGRVGIVAKAASVTAVRLAASLDKALRRRGRSVVLEEGTAEALSRKGGVPRGRIGHVSDLVLVLGGDGTLLSVARGAPSGTPLLGIKVGLLGFLASLSQREATTRLDEILAGGFQEERRRRMDVRVSRGPHHGRYRVLNDAVLNREALARISTFSIALDGKIVAEIRADGVIISTPTGSTAYNLSAGGPILHPALPAIVITPICPHTLAQRPLVVPASTAIRVRVVGPARRDGGVYLTLDGQEGFPIFAGISVDVRSSASSVTLLRPPESDHFDQLAGKLSWGV
;
A
#
# COMPACT_ATOMS: atom_id res chain seq x y z
N MET A 1 42.01 0.10 14.97
CA MET A 1 40.58 0.01 15.35
C MET A 1 39.88 -0.95 14.39
N LYS A 2 39.54 -2.13 14.86
CA LYS A 2 38.84 -3.16 14.03
C LYS A 2 37.33 -2.95 14.26
N GLU A 3 36.64 -2.49 13.23
CA GLU A 3 35.18 -2.43 13.22
C GLU A 3 34.62 -3.85 13.28
N SER A 4 33.85 -4.12 14.32
CA SER A 4 33.11 -5.36 14.48
C SER A 4 31.91 -5.33 13.52
N ARG A 5 32.05 -5.98 12.36
CA ARG A 5 30.92 -6.31 11.49
C ARG A 5 30.00 -7.27 12.26
N GLY A 6 28.92 -6.73 12.80
CA GLY A 6 27.87 -7.51 13.44
C GLY A 6 27.34 -8.58 12.47
N ARG A 7 27.60 -9.83 12.76
CA ARG A 7 26.97 -10.97 12.09
C ARG A 7 25.46 -10.90 12.33
N VAL A 8 24.71 -10.48 11.34
CA VAL A 8 23.27 -10.69 11.28
C VAL A 8 23.06 -12.21 11.32
N ARG A 9 22.64 -12.74 12.46
CA ARG A 9 22.17 -14.12 12.58
C ARG A 9 20.94 -14.25 11.69
N SER A 10 21.09 -14.85 10.53
CA SER A 10 19.96 -15.26 9.69
C SER A 10 19.12 -16.25 10.48
N ARG A 11 18.02 -15.79 11.09
CA ARG A 11 16.97 -16.67 11.55
C ARG A 11 16.49 -17.39 10.29
N ARG A 12 16.74 -18.70 10.18
CA ARG A 12 16.17 -19.53 9.11
C ARG A 12 14.64 -19.48 9.27
N VAL A 13 14.02 -18.54 8.57
CA VAL A 13 12.56 -18.42 8.53
C VAL A 13 12.06 -19.61 7.70
N ARG A 14 11.35 -20.51 8.34
CA ARG A 14 10.83 -21.71 7.71
C ARG A 14 9.38 -21.45 7.31
N PHE A 15 9.18 -21.04 6.03
CA PHE A 15 7.84 -20.87 5.48
C PHE A 15 7.22 -22.25 5.18
N GLY A 16 6.42 -22.76 6.11
CA GLY A 16 5.74 -24.05 5.98
C GLY A 16 4.48 -23.94 5.14
N ARG A 17 3.75 -22.83 5.28
CA ARG A 17 2.48 -22.56 4.59
C ARG A 17 2.59 -21.29 3.76
N VAL A 18 2.45 -21.40 2.44
CA VAL A 18 2.59 -20.30 1.51
C VAL A 18 1.24 -19.93 0.88
N GLY A 19 0.82 -18.69 1.06
CA GLY A 19 -0.36 -18.13 0.41
C GLY A 19 -0.02 -17.69 -1.02
N ILE A 20 -0.94 -17.87 -1.95
CA ILE A 20 -0.81 -17.34 -3.32
C ILE A 20 -2.04 -16.50 -3.64
N VAL A 21 -1.78 -15.25 -4.06
CA VAL A 21 -2.78 -14.32 -4.59
C VAL A 21 -2.37 -13.92 -5.99
N ALA A 22 -3.20 -14.17 -6.97
CA ALA A 22 -2.98 -13.77 -8.36
C ALA A 22 -3.99 -12.73 -8.81
N LYS A 23 -3.58 -11.83 -9.72
CA LYS A 23 -4.52 -10.98 -10.46
C LYS A 23 -5.36 -11.86 -11.38
N ALA A 24 -6.57 -12.23 -10.95
CA ALA A 24 -7.43 -13.19 -11.63
C ALA A 24 -7.70 -12.84 -13.12
N ALA A 25 -7.82 -11.54 -13.44
CA ALA A 25 -7.99 -11.07 -14.82
C ALA A 25 -6.73 -11.23 -15.72
N SER A 26 -5.60 -11.73 -15.17
CA SER A 26 -4.35 -11.91 -15.90
C SER A 26 -4.05 -13.39 -16.12
N VAL A 27 -4.20 -13.87 -17.34
CA VAL A 27 -3.85 -15.25 -17.72
C VAL A 27 -2.41 -15.60 -17.32
N THR A 28 -1.48 -14.65 -17.47
CA THR A 28 -0.07 -14.82 -17.09
C THR A 28 0.10 -15.01 -15.58
N ALA A 29 -0.62 -14.21 -14.75
CA ALA A 29 -0.58 -14.36 -13.31
C ALA A 29 -1.17 -15.69 -12.85
N VAL A 30 -2.26 -16.12 -13.46
CA VAL A 30 -2.90 -17.41 -13.16
C VAL A 30 -2.01 -18.59 -13.55
N ARG A 31 -1.38 -18.56 -14.73
CA ARG A 31 -0.41 -19.59 -15.15
C ARG A 31 0.80 -19.66 -14.18
N LEU A 32 1.32 -18.51 -13.77
CA LEU A 32 2.41 -18.46 -12.80
C LEU A 32 1.96 -19.02 -11.44
N ALA A 33 0.75 -18.70 -10.98
CA ALA A 33 0.17 -19.27 -9.75
C ALA A 33 0.13 -20.80 -9.80
N ALA A 34 -0.35 -21.37 -10.91
CA ALA A 34 -0.36 -22.83 -11.11
C ALA A 34 1.04 -23.46 -11.05
N SER A 35 2.02 -22.80 -11.68
CA SER A 35 3.41 -23.25 -11.67
C SER A 35 4.02 -23.22 -10.28
N LEU A 36 3.82 -22.11 -9.55
CA LEU A 36 4.34 -21.94 -8.18
C LEU A 36 3.62 -22.88 -7.19
N ASP A 37 2.30 -23.07 -7.31
CA ASP A 37 1.56 -24.06 -6.48
C ASP A 37 2.18 -25.44 -6.64
N LYS A 38 2.37 -25.92 -7.88
CA LYS A 38 3.01 -27.21 -8.16
C LYS A 38 4.45 -27.29 -7.62
N ALA A 39 5.22 -26.22 -7.79
CA ALA A 39 6.63 -26.16 -7.34
C ALA A 39 6.75 -26.17 -5.82
N LEU A 40 5.88 -25.46 -5.11
CA LEU A 40 5.83 -25.40 -3.64
C LEU A 40 5.42 -26.76 -3.04
N ARG A 41 4.36 -27.39 -3.59
CA ARG A 41 3.90 -28.71 -3.12
C ARG A 41 4.98 -29.77 -3.32
N ARG A 42 5.71 -29.76 -4.44
CA ARG A 42 6.85 -30.68 -4.66
C ARG A 42 7.97 -30.50 -3.64
N ARG A 43 8.07 -29.31 -3.03
CA ARG A 43 9.01 -28.99 -1.94
C ARG A 43 8.45 -29.25 -0.53
N GLY A 44 7.30 -29.94 -0.45
CA GLY A 44 6.64 -30.27 0.81
C GLY A 44 6.01 -29.07 1.52
N ARG A 45 5.72 -27.99 0.77
CA ARG A 45 5.04 -26.80 1.36
C ARG A 45 3.53 -26.93 1.22
N SER A 46 2.84 -26.51 2.28
CA SER A 46 1.39 -26.33 2.24
C SER A 46 1.06 -25.06 1.47
N VAL A 47 0.13 -25.13 0.51
CA VAL A 47 -0.27 -23.97 -0.30
C VAL A 47 -1.71 -23.61 0.01
N VAL A 48 -1.94 -22.32 0.29
CA VAL A 48 -3.25 -21.71 0.47
C VAL A 48 -3.51 -20.78 -0.72
N LEU A 49 -4.62 -20.98 -1.42
CA LEU A 49 -5.03 -20.10 -2.52
C LEU A 49 -6.05 -19.08 -2.00
N GLU A 50 -5.91 -17.85 -2.45
CA GLU A 50 -6.97 -16.85 -2.30
C GLU A 50 -8.17 -17.21 -3.18
N GLU A 51 -9.39 -16.82 -2.80
CA GLU A 51 -10.65 -17.21 -3.47
C GLU A 51 -10.62 -17.00 -4.99
N GLY A 52 -10.37 -15.77 -5.45
CA GLY A 52 -10.32 -15.47 -6.89
C GLY A 52 -9.19 -16.19 -7.62
N THR A 53 -8.09 -16.50 -6.93
CA THR A 53 -6.98 -17.30 -7.45
C THR A 53 -7.37 -18.77 -7.55
N ALA A 54 -8.06 -19.30 -6.54
CA ALA A 54 -8.56 -20.68 -6.53
C ALA A 54 -9.59 -20.89 -7.64
N GLU A 55 -10.54 -19.96 -7.79
CA GLU A 55 -11.54 -19.96 -8.84
C GLU A 55 -10.89 -19.96 -10.24
N ALA A 56 -9.94 -19.05 -10.48
CA ALA A 56 -9.21 -18.96 -11.75
C ALA A 56 -8.41 -20.24 -12.08
N LEU A 57 -8.04 -21.03 -11.06
CA LEU A 57 -7.37 -22.32 -11.20
C LEU A 57 -8.34 -23.52 -11.18
N SER A 58 -9.65 -23.28 -11.18
CA SER A 58 -10.69 -24.31 -11.03
C SER A 58 -10.48 -25.19 -9.78
N ARG A 59 -10.05 -24.58 -8.68
CA ARG A 59 -9.83 -25.23 -7.39
C ARG A 59 -10.90 -24.82 -6.38
N LYS A 60 -11.33 -25.75 -5.54
CA LYS A 60 -12.24 -25.50 -4.41
C LYS A 60 -11.46 -25.07 -3.18
N GLY A 61 -12.10 -24.35 -2.24
CA GLY A 61 -11.56 -24.07 -0.91
C GLY A 61 -10.57 -22.90 -0.86
N GLY A 62 -10.79 -21.85 -1.64
CA GLY A 62 -10.06 -20.58 -1.52
C GLY A 62 -10.33 -19.86 -0.20
N VAL A 63 -9.43 -18.98 0.20
CA VAL A 63 -9.52 -18.15 1.40
C VAL A 63 -9.76 -16.69 1.00
N PRO A 64 -10.66 -15.95 1.70
CA PRO A 64 -10.86 -14.52 1.42
C PRO A 64 -9.55 -13.75 1.45
N ARG A 65 -9.36 -12.81 0.50
CA ARG A 65 -8.13 -12.04 0.34
C ARG A 65 -7.64 -11.38 1.62
N GLY A 66 -8.55 -10.80 2.41
CA GLY A 66 -8.22 -10.18 3.69
C GLY A 66 -7.78 -11.16 4.79
N ARG A 67 -7.99 -12.46 4.58
CA ARG A 67 -7.65 -13.52 5.54
C ARG A 67 -6.40 -14.33 5.16
N ILE A 68 -5.93 -14.23 3.91
CA ILE A 68 -4.83 -15.06 3.41
C ILE A 68 -3.55 -14.91 4.24
N GLY A 69 -3.20 -13.69 4.66
CA GLY A 69 -2.05 -13.43 5.50
C GLY A 69 -2.17 -13.99 6.93
N HIS A 70 -3.39 -14.21 7.43
CA HIS A 70 -3.61 -14.78 8.78
C HIS A 70 -3.43 -16.30 8.83
N VAL A 71 -3.45 -16.95 7.68
CA VAL A 71 -3.36 -18.40 7.55
C VAL A 71 -2.12 -18.86 6.78
N SER A 72 -1.19 -17.95 6.54
CA SER A 72 0.05 -18.20 5.78
C SER A 72 1.27 -17.66 6.52
N ASP A 73 2.42 -18.31 6.34
CA ASP A 73 3.71 -17.84 6.85
C ASP A 73 4.39 -16.85 5.89
N LEU A 74 4.01 -16.91 4.61
CA LEU A 74 4.44 -16.06 3.50
C LEU A 74 3.31 -15.95 2.50
N VAL A 75 3.09 -14.76 1.91
CA VAL A 75 2.16 -14.61 0.79
C VAL A 75 2.89 -14.14 -0.47
N LEU A 76 2.78 -14.94 -1.53
CA LEU A 76 3.22 -14.57 -2.88
C LEU A 76 2.09 -13.84 -3.58
N VAL A 77 2.35 -12.60 -4.00
CA VAL A 77 1.34 -11.75 -4.66
C VAL A 77 1.75 -11.55 -6.12
N LEU A 78 0.99 -12.17 -7.03
CA LEU A 78 1.26 -12.21 -8.46
C LEU A 78 0.43 -11.16 -9.20
N GLY A 79 1.04 -10.01 -9.49
CA GLY A 79 0.35 -8.89 -10.14
C GLY A 79 1.14 -7.61 -10.11
N GLY A 80 0.45 -6.48 -10.14
CA GLY A 80 1.01 -5.14 -9.93
C GLY A 80 0.80 -4.64 -8.51
N ASP A 81 1.18 -3.37 -8.28
CA ASP A 81 1.06 -2.70 -6.98
C ASP A 81 -0.37 -2.73 -6.43
N GLY A 82 -1.39 -2.56 -7.27
CA GLY A 82 -2.79 -2.62 -6.84
C GLY A 82 -3.19 -3.98 -6.25
N THR A 83 -2.69 -5.10 -6.81
CA THR A 83 -2.92 -6.43 -6.24
C THR A 83 -2.24 -6.56 -4.89
N LEU A 84 -1.00 -6.05 -4.76
CA LEU A 84 -0.26 -6.08 -3.50
C LEU A 84 -0.93 -5.21 -2.43
N LEU A 85 -1.39 -4.00 -2.76
CA LEU A 85 -2.13 -3.12 -1.87
C LEU A 85 -3.38 -3.79 -1.31
N SER A 86 -4.14 -4.52 -2.16
CA SER A 86 -5.35 -5.21 -1.74
C SER A 86 -5.10 -6.31 -0.70
N VAL A 87 -3.95 -6.97 -0.77
CA VAL A 87 -3.51 -7.97 0.22
C VAL A 87 -2.94 -7.28 1.47
N ALA A 88 -2.13 -6.25 1.27
CA ALA A 88 -1.41 -5.55 2.32
C ALA A 88 -2.34 -4.91 3.35
N ARG A 89 -3.54 -4.45 2.96
CA ARG A 89 -4.52 -3.86 3.89
C ARG A 89 -4.95 -4.82 4.99
N GLY A 90 -5.18 -6.09 4.65
CA GLY A 90 -5.63 -7.12 5.59
C GLY A 90 -4.50 -7.94 6.21
N ALA A 91 -3.27 -7.86 5.72
CA ALA A 91 -2.18 -8.70 6.19
C ALA A 91 -1.74 -8.34 7.61
N PRO A 92 -1.51 -9.30 8.51
CA PRO A 92 -0.89 -9.05 9.81
C PRO A 92 0.58 -8.63 9.63
N SER A 93 1.10 -7.85 10.58
CA SER A 93 2.48 -7.32 10.51
C SER A 93 3.56 -8.40 10.47
N GLY A 94 3.26 -9.58 11.00
CA GLY A 94 4.20 -10.71 11.05
C GLY A 94 4.24 -11.60 9.81
N THR A 95 3.31 -11.41 8.86
CA THR A 95 3.27 -12.21 7.63
C THR A 95 3.90 -11.43 6.48
N PRO A 96 5.08 -11.84 6.01
CA PRO A 96 5.73 -11.17 4.89
C PRO A 96 4.97 -11.39 3.58
N LEU A 97 4.97 -10.35 2.74
CA LEU A 97 4.42 -10.36 1.40
C LEU A 97 5.56 -10.26 0.39
N LEU A 98 5.57 -11.10 -0.62
CA LEU A 98 6.48 -11.02 -1.75
C LEU A 98 5.72 -10.67 -3.02
N GLY A 99 5.91 -9.47 -3.52
CA GLY A 99 5.33 -9.01 -4.78
C GLY A 99 6.10 -9.58 -5.98
N ILE A 100 5.39 -10.30 -6.84
CA ILE A 100 5.92 -10.85 -8.09
C ILE A 100 5.22 -10.14 -9.24
N LYS A 101 6.01 -9.44 -10.02
CA LYS A 101 5.54 -8.59 -11.10
C LYS A 101 4.96 -9.40 -12.25
N VAL A 102 3.73 -9.07 -12.61
CA VAL A 102 3.09 -9.51 -13.85
C VAL A 102 2.60 -8.26 -14.60
N GLY A 103 3.27 -7.90 -15.68
CA GLY A 103 3.02 -6.66 -16.43
C GLY A 103 4.05 -5.55 -16.14
N LEU A 104 3.61 -4.28 -16.18
CA LEU A 104 4.48 -3.12 -15.95
C LEU A 104 5.06 -3.08 -14.53
N LEU A 105 6.25 -2.50 -14.40
CA LEU A 105 6.98 -2.43 -13.13
C LEU A 105 6.29 -1.48 -12.14
N GLY A 106 5.85 -1.97 -10.97
CA GLY A 106 5.37 -1.22 -9.81
C GLY A 106 6.50 -0.85 -8.83
N PHE A 107 6.25 -0.07 -7.79
CA PHE A 107 7.21 0.23 -6.70
C PHE A 107 7.19 -0.81 -5.58
N LEU A 108 6.15 -1.65 -5.53
CA LEU A 108 5.97 -2.61 -4.45
C LEU A 108 6.38 -4.04 -4.84
N ALA A 109 6.15 -4.43 -6.10
CA ALA A 109 6.60 -5.74 -6.59
C ALA A 109 8.11 -5.72 -6.83
N SER A 110 8.81 -6.73 -6.29
CA SER A 110 10.27 -6.78 -6.24
C SER A 110 10.91 -7.85 -7.13
N LEU A 111 10.14 -8.82 -7.61
CA LEU A 111 10.64 -9.89 -8.47
C LEU A 111 9.91 -9.93 -9.80
N SER A 112 10.63 -10.29 -10.85
CA SER A 112 10.07 -10.76 -12.12
C SER A 112 9.53 -12.21 -11.97
N GLN A 113 8.73 -12.64 -12.94
CA GLN A 113 8.22 -14.02 -12.97
C GLN A 113 9.36 -15.06 -13.04
N ARG A 114 10.41 -14.75 -13.80
CA ARG A 114 11.60 -15.62 -13.96
C ARG A 114 12.32 -15.77 -12.62
N GLU A 115 12.61 -14.65 -11.95
CA GLU A 115 13.29 -14.65 -10.65
C GLU A 115 12.48 -15.38 -9.58
N ALA A 116 11.16 -15.18 -9.54
CA ALA A 116 10.29 -15.89 -8.59
C ALA A 116 10.37 -17.42 -8.73
N THR A 117 10.60 -17.91 -9.95
CA THR A 117 10.72 -19.34 -10.21
C THR A 117 12.14 -19.85 -9.93
N THR A 118 13.17 -19.12 -10.37
CA THR A 118 14.58 -19.54 -10.21
C THR A 118 15.10 -19.39 -8.79
N ARG A 119 14.60 -18.41 -8.04
CA ARG A 119 15.01 -18.11 -6.65
C ARG A 119 14.06 -18.68 -5.59
N LEU A 120 13.14 -19.58 -5.97
CA LEU A 120 12.13 -20.09 -5.04
C LEU A 120 12.73 -20.75 -3.80
N ASP A 121 13.82 -21.52 -3.98
CA ASP A 121 14.50 -22.19 -2.85
C ASP A 121 15.19 -21.17 -1.92
N GLU A 122 15.79 -20.13 -2.47
CA GLU A 122 16.36 -19.01 -1.72
C GLU A 122 15.27 -18.26 -0.92
N ILE A 123 14.12 -17.98 -1.54
CA ILE A 123 12.97 -17.35 -0.87
C ILE A 123 12.53 -18.20 0.32
N LEU A 124 12.35 -19.51 0.12
CA LEU A 124 11.90 -20.43 1.15
C LEU A 124 12.94 -20.65 2.27
N ALA A 125 14.21 -20.47 1.97
CA ALA A 125 15.29 -20.52 2.95
C ALA A 125 15.41 -19.22 3.77
N GLY A 126 14.67 -18.14 3.41
CA GLY A 126 14.74 -16.85 4.08
C GLY A 126 15.93 -15.99 3.63
N GLY A 127 16.45 -16.20 2.41
CA GLY A 127 17.55 -15.41 1.82
C GLY A 127 17.17 -14.00 1.38
N PHE A 128 15.94 -13.54 1.73
CA PHE A 128 15.42 -12.22 1.38
C PHE A 128 15.42 -11.27 2.59
N GLN A 129 15.54 -9.98 2.31
CA GLN A 129 15.47 -8.94 3.34
C GLN A 129 14.01 -8.58 3.63
N GLU A 130 13.71 -8.33 4.91
CA GLU A 130 12.41 -7.81 5.36
C GLU A 130 12.45 -6.29 5.38
N GLU A 131 11.56 -5.68 4.62
CA GLU A 131 11.34 -4.25 4.61
C GLU A 131 9.98 -3.93 5.23
N ARG A 132 9.96 -3.16 6.32
CA ARG A 132 8.73 -2.75 6.99
C ARG A 132 8.18 -1.47 6.38
N ARG A 133 6.92 -1.52 5.95
CA ARG A 133 6.18 -0.39 5.40
C ARG A 133 5.11 0.05 6.40
N ARG A 134 5.16 1.33 6.78
CA ARG A 134 4.15 1.93 7.68
C ARG A 134 2.80 1.99 6.99
N ARG A 135 1.74 1.85 7.78
CA ARG A 135 0.36 2.10 7.35
C ARG A 135 -0.17 3.34 8.05
N MET A 136 -1.30 3.86 7.56
CA MET A 136 -2.09 4.85 8.27
C MET A 136 -3.45 4.25 8.61
N ASP A 137 -3.96 4.57 9.80
CA ASP A 137 -5.33 4.33 10.20
C ASP A 137 -6.14 5.59 9.86
N VAL A 138 -7.23 5.40 9.13
CA VAL A 138 -8.17 6.44 8.68
C VAL A 138 -9.48 6.22 9.39
N ARG A 139 -10.00 7.25 10.05
CA ARG A 139 -11.29 7.20 10.75
C ARG A 139 -12.24 8.22 10.15
N VAL A 140 -13.41 7.77 9.72
CA VAL A 140 -14.52 8.62 9.31
C VAL A 140 -15.44 8.82 10.51
N SER A 141 -15.71 10.07 10.90
CA SER A 141 -16.31 10.40 12.19
C SER A 141 -17.78 10.04 12.31
N ARG A 142 -18.54 10.10 11.21
CA ARG A 142 -19.99 9.86 11.15
C ARG A 142 -20.48 9.64 9.73
N GLY A 143 -21.76 9.33 9.58
CA GLY A 143 -22.40 9.08 8.28
C GLY A 143 -22.45 7.59 7.92
N PRO A 144 -22.95 7.25 6.71
CA PRO A 144 -23.15 5.85 6.28
C PRO A 144 -21.84 5.04 6.26
N HIS A 145 -20.73 5.71 6.04
CA HIS A 145 -19.40 5.11 5.97
C HIS A 145 -18.53 5.42 7.21
N HIS A 146 -19.18 5.71 8.36
CA HIS A 146 -18.46 5.87 9.61
C HIS A 146 -17.69 4.58 9.93
N GLY A 147 -16.46 4.71 10.39
CA GLY A 147 -15.63 3.52 10.65
C GLY A 147 -14.14 3.80 10.67
N ARG A 148 -13.41 2.71 10.78
CA ARG A 148 -11.95 2.71 10.75
C ARG A 148 -11.47 1.91 9.55
N TYR A 149 -10.59 2.51 8.79
CA TYR A 149 -9.98 1.95 7.60
C TYR A 149 -8.46 1.98 7.75
N ARG A 150 -7.79 1.24 6.92
CA ARG A 150 -6.33 1.20 6.91
C ARG A 150 -5.82 1.30 5.50
N VAL A 151 -4.78 2.12 5.30
CA VAL A 151 -4.14 2.34 4.01
C VAL A 151 -2.64 2.12 4.09
N LEU A 152 -2.06 1.67 2.98
CA LEU A 152 -0.61 1.55 2.82
C LEU A 152 -0.04 2.74 2.06
N ASN A 153 -0.74 3.24 1.04
CA ASN A 153 -0.31 4.40 0.26
C ASN A 153 -0.92 5.70 0.79
N ASP A 154 -2.23 5.88 0.62
CA ASP A 154 -2.86 7.18 0.81
C ASP A 154 -4.35 7.13 1.15
N ALA A 155 -4.83 8.23 1.72
CA ALA A 155 -6.23 8.59 1.83
C ALA A 155 -6.42 9.90 1.06
N VAL A 156 -7.27 9.89 0.03
CA VAL A 156 -7.49 11.02 -0.87
C VAL A 156 -8.91 11.53 -0.73
N LEU A 157 -9.06 12.79 -0.33
CA LEU A 157 -10.33 13.50 -0.45
C LEU A 157 -10.29 14.29 -1.76
N ASN A 158 -11.16 13.96 -2.70
CA ASN A 158 -11.23 14.63 -4.00
C ASN A 158 -12.66 15.06 -4.30
N ARG A 159 -12.85 16.23 -4.90
CA ARG A 159 -14.17 16.65 -5.35
C ARG A 159 -14.66 15.74 -6.49
N GLU A 160 -15.95 15.56 -6.58
CA GLU A 160 -16.55 14.95 -7.76
C GLU A 160 -16.40 15.85 -8.99
N ALA A 161 -16.31 15.25 -10.18
CA ALA A 161 -15.96 15.94 -11.41
C ALA A 161 -16.84 17.17 -11.72
N LEU A 162 -18.13 17.13 -11.39
CA LEU A 162 -19.09 18.22 -11.62
C LEU A 162 -19.32 19.10 -10.37
N ALA A 163 -18.66 18.83 -9.24
CA ALA A 163 -18.82 19.60 -8.03
C ALA A 163 -18.07 20.94 -8.13
N ARG A 164 -18.60 21.97 -7.42
CA ARG A 164 -17.88 23.23 -7.22
C ARG A 164 -16.62 22.95 -6.38
N ILE A 165 -15.64 23.85 -6.51
CA ILE A 165 -14.41 23.82 -5.72
C ILE A 165 -14.75 23.64 -4.24
N SER A 166 -14.09 22.69 -3.61
CA SER A 166 -14.26 22.39 -2.20
C SER A 166 -13.26 23.14 -1.34
N THR A 167 -13.66 23.47 -0.12
CA THR A 167 -12.75 23.99 0.90
C THR A 167 -12.49 22.88 1.92
N PHE A 168 -11.21 22.64 2.19
CA PHE A 168 -10.77 21.65 3.16
C PHE A 168 -10.12 22.36 4.34
N SER A 169 -10.65 22.17 5.54
CA SER A 169 -10.01 22.63 6.78
C SER A 169 -9.10 21.50 7.28
N ILE A 170 -7.82 21.81 7.46
CA ILE A 170 -6.80 20.87 7.91
C ILE A 170 -6.36 21.26 9.33
N ALA A 171 -6.48 20.33 10.27
CA ALA A 171 -5.98 20.48 11.61
C ALA A 171 -4.88 19.44 11.90
N LEU A 172 -3.80 19.89 12.54
CA LEU A 172 -2.70 19.07 13.03
C LEU A 172 -2.68 19.13 14.56
N ASP A 173 -2.69 17.99 15.21
CA ASP A 173 -2.72 17.85 16.67
C ASP A 173 -3.82 18.72 17.35
N GLY A 174 -4.97 18.83 16.67
CA GLY A 174 -6.13 19.58 17.13
C GLY A 174 -6.14 21.07 16.75
N LYS A 175 -5.03 21.64 16.26
CA LYS A 175 -4.96 23.03 15.82
C LYS A 175 -5.22 23.14 14.32
N ILE A 176 -6.15 23.99 13.89
CA ILE A 176 -6.35 24.32 12.47
C ILE A 176 -5.12 25.07 11.96
N VAL A 177 -4.48 24.52 10.95
CA VAL A 177 -3.27 25.08 10.34
C VAL A 177 -3.51 25.64 8.94
N ALA A 178 -4.54 25.17 8.25
CA ALA A 178 -4.88 25.67 6.92
C ALA A 178 -6.36 25.45 6.58
N GLU A 179 -6.89 26.36 5.75
CA GLU A 179 -8.09 26.15 4.97
C GLU A 179 -7.73 26.26 3.50
N ILE A 180 -7.92 25.17 2.76
CA ILE A 180 -7.44 25.02 1.39
C ILE A 180 -8.62 24.93 0.44
N ARG A 181 -8.67 25.84 -0.54
CA ARG A 181 -9.56 25.72 -1.71
C ARG A 181 -8.80 24.95 -2.80
N ALA A 182 -9.25 23.75 -3.07
CA ALA A 182 -8.55 22.83 -3.98
C ALA A 182 -9.53 21.82 -4.60
N ASP A 183 -9.08 21.10 -5.61
CA ASP A 183 -9.79 19.93 -6.13
C ASP A 183 -9.77 18.77 -5.13
N GLY A 184 -8.74 18.71 -4.29
CA GLY A 184 -8.65 17.68 -3.26
C GLY A 184 -7.43 17.84 -2.35
N VAL A 185 -7.29 16.86 -1.45
CA VAL A 185 -6.16 16.73 -0.52
C VAL A 185 -5.78 15.26 -0.42
N ILE A 186 -4.50 14.98 -0.59
CA ILE A 186 -3.90 13.65 -0.39
C ILE A 186 -3.20 13.63 0.96
N ILE A 187 -3.46 12.61 1.76
CA ILE A 187 -2.66 12.28 2.95
C ILE A 187 -1.94 10.97 2.63
N SER A 188 -0.62 11.03 2.49
CA SER A 188 0.19 9.92 1.99
C SER A 188 1.21 9.44 2.99
N THR A 189 1.43 8.13 3.03
CA THR A 189 2.59 7.51 3.67
C THR A 189 3.85 7.73 2.82
N PRO A 190 5.06 7.45 3.34
CA PRO A 190 6.26 7.41 2.50
C PRO A 190 6.17 6.38 1.36
N THR A 191 5.47 5.26 1.58
CA THR A 191 5.22 4.27 0.52
C THR A 191 4.35 4.86 -0.59
N GLY A 192 3.29 5.57 -0.25
CA GLY A 192 2.39 6.22 -1.21
C GLY A 192 2.97 7.49 -1.84
N SER A 193 4.11 8.00 -1.34
CA SER A 193 4.73 9.21 -1.87
C SER A 193 5.09 9.10 -3.36
N THR A 194 5.32 7.89 -3.85
CA THR A 194 5.59 7.56 -5.26
C THR A 194 4.33 7.20 -6.06
N ALA A 195 3.14 7.25 -5.45
CA ALA A 195 1.85 6.98 -6.10
C ALA A 195 1.15 8.29 -6.49
N TYR A 196 -0.13 8.46 -6.17
CA TYR A 196 -0.88 9.65 -6.57
C TYR A 196 -0.30 10.95 -5.99
N ASN A 197 0.32 10.90 -4.81
CA ASN A 197 1.08 12.01 -4.24
C ASN A 197 2.11 12.59 -5.23
N LEU A 198 2.88 11.73 -5.92
CA LEU A 198 3.88 12.18 -6.89
C LEU A 198 3.22 12.91 -8.07
N SER A 199 2.13 12.37 -8.60
CA SER A 199 1.39 12.98 -9.71
C SER A 199 0.79 14.33 -9.33
N ALA A 200 0.46 14.54 -8.05
CA ALA A 200 -0.04 15.80 -7.51
C ALA A 200 1.08 16.79 -7.12
N GLY A 201 2.34 16.49 -7.44
CA GLY A 201 3.49 17.35 -7.13
C GLY A 201 4.00 17.26 -5.70
N GLY A 202 3.63 16.24 -4.97
CA GLY A 202 4.17 15.95 -3.64
C GLY A 202 5.59 15.40 -3.69
N PRO A 203 6.38 15.53 -2.61
CA PRO A 203 7.74 15.04 -2.53
C PRO A 203 7.80 13.51 -2.47
N ILE A 204 8.88 12.93 -2.98
CA ILE A 204 9.21 11.53 -2.78
C ILE A 204 9.87 11.39 -1.41
N LEU A 205 9.36 10.48 -0.61
CA LEU A 205 9.92 10.13 0.69
C LEU A 205 10.52 8.72 0.67
N HIS A 206 11.70 8.60 1.30
CA HIS A 206 12.26 7.27 1.55
C HIS A 206 11.32 6.45 2.45
N PRO A 207 11.01 5.18 2.14
CA PRO A 207 10.03 4.38 2.88
C PRO A 207 10.31 4.21 4.38
N ALA A 208 11.56 4.31 4.79
CA ALA A 208 11.95 4.20 6.20
C ALA A 208 11.65 5.46 7.02
N LEU A 209 11.37 6.61 6.38
CA LEU A 209 11.12 7.85 7.10
C LEU A 209 9.84 7.78 7.93
N PRO A 210 9.87 8.19 9.21
CA PRO A 210 8.68 8.28 10.04
C PRO A 210 7.93 9.60 9.78
N ALA A 211 7.34 9.73 8.59
CA ALA A 211 6.67 10.94 8.13
C ALA A 211 5.32 10.65 7.47
N ILE A 212 4.50 11.67 7.30
CA ILE A 212 3.27 11.71 6.51
C ILE A 212 3.33 12.95 5.63
N VAL A 213 2.87 12.83 4.39
CA VAL A 213 2.75 13.97 3.45
C VAL A 213 1.30 14.38 3.32
N ILE A 214 1.05 15.68 3.32
CA ILE A 214 -0.24 16.29 3.01
C ILE A 214 -0.04 17.09 1.74
N THR A 215 -0.66 16.68 0.64
CA THR A 215 -0.50 17.30 -0.68
C THR A 215 -1.83 17.81 -1.20
N PRO A 216 -2.00 19.13 -1.39
CA PRO A 216 -3.15 19.68 -2.08
C PRO A 216 -3.18 19.27 -3.56
N ILE A 217 -4.38 19.01 -4.10
CA ILE A 217 -4.58 18.73 -5.53
C ILE A 217 -5.12 19.99 -6.18
N CYS A 218 -4.40 20.57 -7.14
CA CYS A 218 -4.77 21.77 -7.86
C CYS A 218 -5.27 22.91 -6.93
N PRO A 219 -4.48 23.36 -5.94
CA PRO A 219 -4.91 24.43 -5.04
C PRO A 219 -5.04 25.74 -5.77
N HIS A 220 -6.04 26.55 -5.36
CA HIS A 220 -6.35 27.86 -6.00
C HIS A 220 -5.41 28.99 -5.58
N THR A 221 -4.45 28.74 -4.70
CA THR A 221 -3.44 29.71 -4.27
C THR A 221 -2.05 29.14 -4.45
N LEU A 222 -1.14 29.94 -4.99
CA LEU A 222 0.25 29.53 -5.20
C LEU A 222 1.03 29.33 -3.89
N ALA A 223 0.55 29.86 -2.77
CA ALA A 223 1.17 29.70 -1.46
C ALA A 223 1.00 28.29 -0.87
N GLN A 224 0.04 27.52 -1.35
CA GLN A 224 -0.25 26.19 -0.84
C GLN A 224 0.72 25.17 -1.43
N ARG A 225 1.55 24.58 -0.57
CA ARG A 225 2.56 23.59 -0.94
C ARG A 225 2.33 22.28 -0.18
N PRO A 226 2.81 21.16 -0.70
CA PRO A 226 2.85 19.93 0.08
C PRO A 226 3.58 20.13 1.41
N LEU A 227 3.02 19.58 2.48
CA LEU A 227 3.57 19.65 3.83
C LEU A 227 3.96 18.25 4.30
N VAL A 228 5.19 18.10 4.78
CA VAL A 228 5.68 16.88 5.43
C VAL A 228 5.62 17.08 6.94
N VAL A 229 4.99 16.14 7.62
CA VAL A 229 4.86 16.15 9.08
C VAL A 229 5.38 14.85 9.70
N PRO A 230 5.79 14.85 10.97
CA PRO A 230 6.14 13.63 11.69
C PRO A 230 4.99 12.61 11.65
N ALA A 231 5.32 11.32 11.61
CA ALA A 231 4.32 10.24 11.61
C ALA A 231 3.45 10.22 12.89
N SER A 232 3.91 10.83 13.98
CA SER A 232 3.18 10.98 15.24
C SER A 232 2.04 12.00 15.17
N THR A 233 2.05 12.90 14.17
CA THR A 233 1.06 13.97 14.02
C THR A 233 -0.33 13.40 13.77
N ALA A 234 -1.32 13.86 14.52
CA ALA A 234 -2.73 13.56 14.28
C ALA A 234 -3.28 14.56 13.25
N ILE A 235 -3.72 14.06 12.10
CA ILE A 235 -4.23 14.87 11.00
C ILE A 235 -5.76 14.74 10.99
N ARG A 236 -6.46 15.88 10.91
CA ARG A 236 -7.90 15.92 10.67
C ARG A 236 -8.21 16.78 9.48
N VAL A 237 -8.96 16.22 8.54
CA VAL A 237 -9.48 16.96 7.38
C VAL A 237 -11.00 17.04 7.49
N ARG A 238 -11.55 18.24 7.29
CA ARG A 238 -12.99 18.48 7.19
C ARG A 238 -13.31 19.15 5.88
N VAL A 239 -14.38 18.72 5.25
CA VAL A 239 -14.98 19.43 4.13
C VAL A 239 -15.80 20.60 4.70
N VAL A 240 -15.43 21.83 4.33
CA VAL A 240 -16.10 23.05 4.77
C VAL A 240 -17.14 23.47 3.70
N GLY A 241 -18.34 23.85 4.15
CA GLY A 241 -19.39 24.33 3.26
C GLY A 241 -20.79 23.85 3.69
N PRO A 242 -21.83 24.24 2.97
CA PRO A 242 -23.19 23.79 3.26
C PRO A 242 -23.29 22.28 3.05
N ALA A 243 -23.99 21.62 3.97
CA ALA A 243 -24.26 20.18 3.86
C ALA A 243 -25.17 19.93 2.64
N ARG A 244 -24.58 19.63 1.51
CA ARG A 244 -25.29 19.24 0.29
C ARG A 244 -25.36 17.72 0.21
N ARG A 245 -26.55 17.21 -0.13
CA ARG A 245 -26.74 15.78 -0.44
C ARG A 245 -26.29 15.43 -1.86
N ASP A 246 -26.10 16.43 -2.70
CA ASP A 246 -25.89 16.28 -4.14
C ASP A 246 -24.42 16.47 -4.47
N GLY A 247 -23.60 15.45 -4.30
CA GLY A 247 -22.21 15.43 -4.72
C GLY A 247 -21.32 16.41 -3.96
N GLY A 248 -20.16 16.02 -3.63
CA GLY A 248 -19.25 16.89 -2.93
C GLY A 248 -17.83 16.37 -3.02
N VAL A 249 -17.46 15.60 -2.06
CA VAL A 249 -16.11 15.06 -1.92
C VAL A 249 -16.20 13.55 -1.81
N TYR A 250 -15.28 12.88 -2.48
CA TYR A 250 -15.13 11.44 -2.43
C TYR A 250 -13.85 11.11 -1.68
N LEU A 251 -13.95 10.25 -0.67
CA LEU A 251 -12.78 9.68 0.00
C LEU A 251 -12.38 8.40 -0.70
N THR A 252 -11.14 8.33 -1.16
CA THR A 252 -10.55 7.13 -1.75
C THR A 252 -9.41 6.63 -0.87
N LEU A 253 -9.32 5.33 -0.69
CA LEU A 253 -8.35 4.63 0.15
C LEU A 253 -7.49 3.70 -0.72
N ASP A 254 -6.18 3.98 -0.82
CA ASP A 254 -5.22 3.27 -1.69
C ASP A 254 -5.68 3.15 -3.17
N GLY A 255 -6.54 4.06 -3.64
CA GLY A 255 -7.12 3.99 -4.99
C GLY A 255 -8.02 2.77 -5.25
N GLN A 256 -8.47 2.04 -4.22
CA GLN A 256 -9.18 0.77 -4.38
C GLN A 256 -10.56 0.73 -3.74
N GLU A 257 -10.77 1.51 -2.73
CA GLU A 257 -12.02 1.62 -1.99
C GLU A 257 -12.39 3.09 -1.90
N GLY A 258 -13.67 3.42 -2.07
CA GLY A 258 -14.05 4.82 -1.99
C GLY A 258 -15.53 5.01 -1.77
N PHE A 259 -15.88 6.17 -1.19
CA PHE A 259 -17.24 6.54 -0.86
C PHE A 259 -17.39 8.05 -0.64
N PRO A 260 -18.61 8.60 -0.78
CA PRO A 260 -18.85 10.01 -0.63
C PRO A 260 -18.70 10.48 0.82
N ILE A 261 -18.11 11.68 0.99
CA ILE A 261 -17.96 12.39 2.24
C ILE A 261 -18.73 13.72 2.14
N PHE A 262 -19.63 13.96 3.10
CA PHE A 262 -20.44 15.16 3.12
C PHE A 262 -19.84 16.22 4.04
N ALA A 263 -20.23 17.48 3.83
CA ALA A 263 -19.82 18.60 4.67
C ALA A 263 -20.10 18.33 6.15
N GLY A 264 -19.18 18.75 7.00
CA GLY A 264 -19.21 18.53 8.43
C GLY A 264 -18.75 17.14 8.91
N ILE A 265 -18.48 16.20 7.99
CA ILE A 265 -17.82 14.93 8.32
C ILE A 265 -16.31 15.20 8.42
N SER A 266 -15.67 14.65 9.46
CA SER A 266 -14.21 14.67 9.57
C SER A 266 -13.61 13.32 9.21
N VAL A 267 -12.47 13.39 8.54
CA VAL A 267 -11.57 12.27 8.25
C VAL A 267 -10.33 12.48 9.10
N ASP A 268 -10.16 11.62 10.09
CA ASP A 268 -9.00 11.62 10.98
C ASP A 268 -7.99 10.60 10.49
N VAL A 269 -6.74 11.00 10.33
CA VAL A 269 -5.65 10.15 9.84
C VAL A 269 -4.51 10.16 10.85
N ARG A 270 -3.99 8.98 11.15
CA ARG A 270 -2.84 8.78 12.03
C ARG A 270 -1.96 7.65 11.52
N SER A 271 -0.68 7.68 11.84
CA SER A 271 0.18 6.50 11.65
C SER A 271 -0.39 5.31 12.41
N SER A 272 -0.45 4.17 11.75
CA SER A 272 -0.90 2.92 12.38
C SER A 272 0.21 2.30 13.22
N ALA A 273 -0.16 1.67 14.33
CA ALA A 273 0.76 0.81 15.10
C ALA A 273 1.17 -0.46 14.31
N SER A 274 0.41 -0.83 13.28
CA SER A 274 0.69 -1.97 12.42
C SER A 274 1.49 -1.56 11.18
N SER A 275 2.32 -2.48 10.68
CA SER A 275 3.10 -2.33 9.46
C SER A 275 2.82 -3.48 8.51
N VAL A 276 3.26 -3.35 7.26
CA VAL A 276 3.37 -4.46 6.31
C VAL A 276 4.84 -4.84 6.19
N THR A 277 5.13 -6.13 6.21
CA THR A 277 6.47 -6.64 5.90
C THR A 277 6.50 -7.06 4.44
N LEU A 278 7.34 -6.40 3.64
CA LEU A 278 7.63 -6.80 2.26
C LEU A 278 8.95 -7.57 2.24
N LEU A 279 9.01 -8.65 1.47
CA LEU A 279 10.26 -9.30 1.15
C LEU A 279 10.89 -8.67 -0.08
N ARG A 280 12.20 -8.43 0.00
CA ARG A 280 13.03 -7.87 -1.06
C ARG A 280 14.25 -8.73 -1.30
N PRO A 281 14.71 -8.87 -2.56
CA PRO A 281 16.02 -9.44 -2.82
C PRO A 281 17.11 -8.66 -2.07
N PRO A 282 18.17 -9.32 -1.56
CA PRO A 282 19.25 -8.65 -0.82
C PRO A 282 19.96 -7.56 -1.60
N GLU A 283 20.04 -7.71 -2.92
CA GLU A 283 20.65 -6.76 -3.85
C GLU A 283 19.72 -5.60 -4.22
N SER A 284 18.45 -5.61 -3.77
CA SER A 284 17.47 -4.56 -4.12
C SER A 284 17.74 -3.29 -3.35
N ASP A 285 17.98 -2.18 -4.06
CA ASP A 285 18.11 -0.85 -3.51
C ASP A 285 16.89 0.02 -3.88
N HIS A 286 16.50 0.89 -2.94
CA HIS A 286 15.36 1.79 -3.15
C HIS A 286 15.66 2.86 -4.20
N PHE A 287 16.89 3.36 -4.24
CA PHE A 287 17.28 4.42 -5.16
C PHE A 287 17.42 3.88 -6.59
N ASP A 288 17.92 2.64 -6.77
CA ASP A 288 17.93 1.96 -8.06
C ASP A 288 16.51 1.77 -8.62
N GLN A 289 15.56 1.44 -7.73
CA GLN A 289 14.15 1.35 -8.11
C GLN A 289 13.57 2.70 -8.53
N LEU A 290 13.90 3.78 -7.85
CA LEU A 290 13.49 5.14 -8.21
C LEU A 290 14.10 5.55 -9.54
N ALA A 291 15.41 5.41 -9.69
CA ALA A 291 16.13 5.77 -10.93
C ALA A 291 15.57 5.03 -12.14
N GLY A 292 15.41 3.71 -12.04
CA GLY A 292 14.87 2.91 -13.14
C GLY A 292 13.42 3.20 -13.49
N LYS A 293 12.62 3.75 -12.55
CA LYS A 293 11.21 4.05 -12.79
C LYS A 293 10.95 5.48 -13.25
N LEU A 294 11.72 6.40 -12.73
CA LEU A 294 11.58 7.82 -13.03
C LEU A 294 12.51 8.25 -14.17
N SER A 295 13.25 7.29 -14.75
CA SER A 295 14.25 7.53 -15.80
C SER A 295 15.26 8.60 -15.39
N TRP A 296 15.70 8.57 -14.12
CA TRP A 296 16.70 9.49 -13.61
C TRP A 296 18.10 9.06 -14.07
N GLY A 297 18.69 9.86 -14.98
CA GLY A 297 20.10 9.72 -15.34
C GLY A 297 20.44 8.49 -16.20
N VAL A 298 19.48 7.94 -16.93
CA VAL A 298 19.69 6.87 -17.90
C VAL A 298 19.28 7.34 -19.29
#